data_77417024e526933a78a13a5ee85531c0
#
_entry.id   77417024e526933a78a13a5ee85531c0
#
_cell.length_a   1.000
_cell.length_b   1.000
_cell.length_c   1.000
_cell.angle_alpha   90.00
_cell.angle_beta   90.00
_cell.angle_gamma   90.00
#
_symmetry.space_group_name_H-M   'P 1'
#
loop_
_entity.id
_entity.type
_entity.pdbx_description
1 polymer ?
#
loop_
_entity_poly.entity_id
_entity_poly.type
_entity_poly.pdbx_seq_one_letter_code
_entity_poly.pdbx_strand_id
1 'polypeptide(L)'
;MADSPRIEDLRRRIREDPASLAFAPLAEELRRVGRVQEAVRVCRAGLAIHPEYLSARATLGRALFDLGQFDEALVELRAVLAEAPEHLGALRGVAEIERRLAERTPAPAPEREIEDADGPDAARRVEVIAALERFLAAIVADRVRRQRVSRQ
;
A
#
# COMPACT_ATOMS: atom_id res chain seq x y z
N MET A 1 31.64 -8.23 -10.29
CA MET A 1 31.55 -9.17 -9.14
C MET A 1 30.93 -10.47 -9.65
N ALA A 2 31.58 -11.58 -9.38
CA ALA A 2 31.06 -12.89 -9.74
C ALA A 2 29.81 -13.19 -8.89
N ASP A 3 28.82 -13.84 -9.49
CA ASP A 3 27.66 -14.35 -8.77
C ASP A 3 28.10 -15.41 -7.74
N SER A 4 27.34 -15.50 -6.64
CA SER A 4 27.57 -16.62 -5.73
C SER A 4 27.21 -17.95 -6.43
N PRO A 5 27.88 -19.06 -6.09
CA PRO A 5 27.56 -20.37 -6.70
C PRO A 5 26.08 -20.73 -6.61
N ARG A 6 25.42 -20.27 -5.57
CA ARG A 6 23.97 -20.47 -5.36
C ARG A 6 23.12 -19.68 -6.36
N ILE A 7 23.48 -18.43 -6.66
CA ILE A 7 22.79 -17.62 -7.68
C ILE A 7 22.99 -18.25 -9.07
N GLU A 8 24.19 -18.73 -9.37
CA GLU A 8 24.48 -19.38 -10.66
C GLU A 8 23.69 -20.68 -10.82
N ASP A 9 23.59 -21.50 -9.79
CA ASP A 9 22.78 -22.73 -9.79
C ASP A 9 21.30 -22.44 -10.00
N LEU A 10 20.76 -21.45 -9.29
CA LEU A 10 19.36 -21.07 -9.43
C LEU A 10 19.04 -20.51 -10.82
N ARG A 11 19.93 -19.71 -11.38
CA ARG A 11 19.81 -19.23 -12.76
C ARG A 11 19.88 -20.35 -13.79
N ARG A 12 20.74 -21.34 -13.57
CA ARG A 12 20.80 -22.53 -14.43
C ARG A 12 19.46 -23.26 -14.43
N ARG A 13 18.88 -23.53 -13.26
CA ARG A 13 17.57 -24.19 -13.14
C ARG A 13 16.46 -23.45 -13.87
N ILE A 14 16.44 -22.12 -13.80
CA ILE A 14 15.44 -21.32 -14.53
C ILE A 14 15.68 -21.37 -16.03
N ARG A 15 16.94 -21.44 -16.51
CA ARG A 15 17.22 -21.60 -17.94
C ARG A 15 16.81 -22.98 -18.45
N GLU A 16 16.98 -24.01 -17.65
CA GLU A 16 16.57 -25.41 -17.98
C GLU A 16 15.05 -25.56 -17.94
N ASP A 17 14.40 -24.91 -16.97
CA ASP A 17 12.94 -24.89 -16.81
C ASP A 17 12.46 -23.49 -16.44
N PRO A 18 12.01 -22.68 -17.40
CA PRO A 18 11.48 -21.34 -17.17
C PRO A 18 10.25 -21.28 -16.26
N ALA A 19 9.50 -22.39 -16.14
CA ALA A 19 8.36 -22.52 -15.24
C ALA A 19 8.75 -22.97 -13.83
N SER A 20 10.06 -23.18 -13.58
CA SER A 20 10.56 -23.58 -12.26
C SER A 20 10.29 -22.52 -11.19
N LEU A 21 9.87 -22.96 -10.01
CA LEU A 21 9.73 -22.10 -8.83
C LEU A 21 11.06 -21.58 -8.26
N ALA A 22 12.19 -21.91 -8.90
CA ALA A 22 13.54 -21.46 -8.51
C ALA A 22 13.72 -19.93 -8.59
N PHE A 23 12.80 -19.21 -9.25
CA PHE A 23 12.85 -17.74 -9.29
C PHE A 23 12.66 -17.08 -7.92
N ALA A 24 11.86 -17.64 -7.02
CA ALA A 24 11.65 -17.05 -5.70
C ALA A 24 12.92 -17.12 -4.82
N PRO A 25 13.58 -18.27 -4.65
CA PRO A 25 14.86 -18.31 -3.95
C PRO A 25 15.96 -17.51 -4.68
N LEU A 26 15.96 -17.43 -6.02
CA LEU A 26 16.89 -16.56 -6.74
C LEU A 26 16.69 -15.08 -6.38
N ALA A 27 15.44 -14.62 -6.38
CA ALA A 27 15.13 -13.25 -6.01
C ALA A 27 15.54 -12.92 -4.56
N GLU A 28 15.35 -13.86 -3.63
CA GLU A 28 15.78 -13.67 -2.24
C GLU A 28 17.30 -13.59 -2.12
N GLU A 29 18.06 -14.45 -2.82
CA GLU A 29 19.52 -14.37 -2.83
C GLU A 29 20.01 -13.06 -3.45
N LEU A 30 19.41 -12.62 -4.56
CA LEU A 30 19.73 -11.33 -5.19
C LEU A 30 19.45 -10.16 -4.25
N ARG A 31 18.34 -10.19 -3.52
CA ARG A 31 18.01 -9.18 -2.52
C ARG A 31 19.06 -9.13 -1.39
N ARG A 32 19.50 -10.29 -0.88
CA ARG A 32 20.51 -10.41 0.18
C ARG A 32 21.88 -9.86 -0.22
N VAL A 33 22.26 -10.01 -1.48
CA VAL A 33 23.51 -9.46 -2.00
C VAL A 33 23.38 -8.01 -2.48
N GLY A 34 22.25 -7.35 -2.22
CA GLY A 34 22.02 -5.95 -2.56
C GLY A 34 21.58 -5.68 -4.01
N ARG A 35 21.36 -6.74 -4.81
CA ARG A 35 20.87 -6.62 -6.21
C ARG A 35 19.34 -6.54 -6.24
N VAL A 36 18.79 -5.60 -5.48
CA VAL A 36 17.36 -5.52 -5.17
C VAL A 36 16.51 -5.29 -6.42
N GLN A 37 16.96 -4.42 -7.33
CA GLN A 37 16.24 -4.16 -8.58
C GLN A 37 16.12 -5.41 -9.46
N GLU A 38 17.15 -6.23 -9.48
CA GLU A 38 17.13 -7.49 -10.21
C GLU A 38 16.20 -8.51 -9.54
N ALA A 39 16.20 -8.57 -8.21
CA ALA A 39 15.26 -9.38 -7.43
C ALA A 39 13.81 -9.04 -7.78
N VAL A 40 13.46 -7.75 -7.87
CA VAL A 40 12.13 -7.29 -8.30
C VAL A 40 11.79 -7.79 -9.70
N ARG A 41 12.73 -7.65 -10.67
CA ARG A 41 12.50 -8.13 -12.04
C ARG A 41 12.26 -9.65 -12.08
N VAL A 42 13.06 -10.42 -11.37
CA VAL A 42 12.95 -11.87 -11.28
C VAL A 42 11.61 -12.29 -10.66
N CYS A 43 11.20 -11.64 -9.57
CA CYS A 43 9.90 -11.89 -8.94
C CYS A 43 8.74 -11.58 -9.89
N ARG A 44 8.76 -10.43 -10.55
CA ARG A 44 7.68 -10.04 -11.49
C ARG A 44 7.57 -11.01 -12.66
N ALA A 45 8.70 -11.41 -13.24
CA ALA A 45 8.72 -12.38 -14.32
C ALA A 45 8.18 -13.76 -13.88
N GLY A 46 8.60 -14.24 -12.71
CA GLY A 46 8.12 -15.52 -12.18
C GLY A 46 6.66 -15.50 -11.77
N LEU A 47 6.18 -14.39 -11.19
CA LEU A 47 4.77 -14.22 -10.83
C LEU A 47 3.85 -14.04 -12.04
N ALA A 48 4.35 -13.64 -13.19
CA ALA A 48 3.60 -13.67 -14.45
C ALA A 48 3.23 -15.11 -14.88
N ILE A 49 4.07 -16.09 -14.51
CA ILE A 49 3.85 -17.51 -14.78
C ILE A 49 3.10 -18.17 -13.61
N HIS A 50 3.45 -17.81 -12.39
CA HIS A 50 2.91 -18.37 -11.14
C HIS A 50 2.31 -17.27 -10.24
N PRO A 51 1.16 -16.69 -10.61
CA PRO A 51 0.59 -15.53 -9.90
C PRO A 51 0.19 -15.83 -8.45
N GLU A 52 -0.06 -17.10 -8.12
CA GLU A 52 -0.49 -17.55 -6.79
C GLU A 52 0.67 -17.93 -5.86
N TYR A 53 1.92 -17.76 -6.32
CA TYR A 53 3.06 -18.18 -5.50
C TYR A 53 3.38 -17.15 -4.41
N LEU A 54 2.77 -17.32 -3.24
CA LEU A 54 2.83 -16.39 -2.11
C LEU A 54 4.25 -16.10 -1.63
N SER A 55 5.15 -17.10 -1.63
CA SER A 55 6.55 -16.90 -1.22
C SER A 55 7.27 -15.90 -2.12
N ALA A 56 7.05 -15.96 -3.43
CA ALA A 56 7.62 -15.00 -4.38
C ALA A 56 7.00 -13.61 -4.21
N ARG A 57 5.69 -13.54 -3.96
CA ARG A 57 4.98 -12.28 -3.71
C ARG A 57 5.48 -11.61 -2.43
N ALA A 58 5.71 -12.39 -1.35
CA ALA A 58 6.31 -11.88 -0.13
C ALA A 58 7.75 -11.37 -0.36
N THR A 59 8.55 -12.09 -1.16
CA THR A 59 9.90 -11.66 -1.53
C THR A 59 9.87 -10.38 -2.37
N LEU A 60 8.93 -10.26 -3.33
CA LEU A 60 8.72 -9.03 -4.09
C LEU A 60 8.39 -7.84 -3.18
N GLY A 61 7.45 -8.01 -2.24
CA GLY A 61 7.09 -6.97 -1.28
C GLY A 61 8.28 -6.50 -0.46
N ARG A 62 9.14 -7.42 0.00
CA ARG A 62 10.37 -7.07 0.73
C ARG A 62 11.41 -6.37 -0.16
N ALA A 63 11.55 -6.81 -1.40
CA ALA A 63 12.46 -6.17 -2.34
C ALA A 63 12.01 -4.73 -2.69
N LEU A 64 10.71 -4.51 -2.87
CA LEU A 64 10.12 -3.18 -3.05
C LEU A 64 10.32 -2.29 -1.82
N PHE A 65 10.18 -2.86 -0.62
CA PHE A 65 10.51 -2.16 0.62
C PHE A 65 11.97 -1.69 0.65
N ASP A 66 12.91 -2.57 0.32
CA ASP A 66 14.34 -2.25 0.26
C ASP A 66 14.66 -1.13 -0.74
N LEU A 67 13.84 -0.98 -1.81
CA LEU A 67 13.92 0.12 -2.76
C LEU A 67 13.21 1.40 -2.30
N GLY A 68 12.52 1.38 -1.16
CA GLY A 68 11.73 2.50 -0.67
C GLY A 68 10.38 2.69 -1.39
N GLN A 69 9.96 1.73 -2.20
CA GLN A 69 8.67 1.72 -2.90
C GLN A 69 7.58 1.16 -1.99
N PHE A 70 7.24 1.92 -0.94
CA PHE A 70 6.40 1.45 0.18
C PHE A 70 4.97 1.14 -0.24
N ASP A 71 4.38 1.94 -1.13
CA ASP A 71 2.99 1.74 -1.58
C ASP A 71 2.84 0.42 -2.34
N GLU A 72 3.75 0.15 -3.29
CA GLU A 72 3.77 -1.11 -4.04
C GLU A 72 4.08 -2.30 -3.11
N ALA A 73 5.02 -2.13 -2.17
CA ALA A 73 5.36 -3.16 -1.19
C ALA A 73 4.15 -3.54 -0.34
N LEU A 74 3.36 -2.56 0.13
CA LEU A 74 2.12 -2.80 0.90
C LEU A 74 1.09 -3.57 0.08
N VAL A 75 0.92 -3.26 -1.20
CA VAL A 75 -0.01 -3.98 -2.07
C VAL A 75 0.36 -5.47 -2.13
N GLU A 76 1.63 -5.78 -2.38
CA GLU A 76 2.09 -7.16 -2.49
C GLU A 76 2.00 -7.91 -1.15
N LEU A 77 2.43 -7.29 -0.05
CA LEU A 77 2.40 -7.92 1.27
C LEU A 77 0.97 -8.13 1.78
N ARG A 78 0.06 -7.18 1.53
CA ARG A 78 -1.36 -7.32 1.89
C ARG A 78 -2.05 -8.40 1.07
N ALA A 79 -1.69 -8.56 -0.20
CA ALA A 79 -2.17 -9.67 -1.02
C ALA A 79 -1.73 -11.03 -0.44
N VAL A 80 -0.50 -11.14 0.07
CA VAL A 80 -0.06 -12.35 0.79
C VAL A 80 -0.90 -12.58 2.05
N LEU A 81 -1.18 -11.53 2.83
CA LEU A 81 -1.96 -11.66 4.07
C LEU A 81 -3.45 -11.97 3.82
N ALA A 82 -3.98 -11.61 2.66
CA ALA A 82 -5.35 -11.97 2.27
C ALA A 82 -5.50 -13.49 2.09
N GLU A 83 -4.46 -14.16 1.56
CA GLU A 83 -4.45 -15.61 1.36
C GLU A 83 -3.88 -16.37 2.58
N ALA A 84 -2.90 -15.79 3.26
CA ALA A 84 -2.21 -16.37 4.40
C ALA A 84 -2.06 -15.33 5.53
N PRO A 85 -3.10 -15.10 6.36
CA PRO A 85 -3.10 -14.08 7.41
C PRO A 85 -1.97 -14.26 8.45
N GLU A 86 -1.46 -15.48 8.61
CA GLU A 86 -0.42 -15.83 9.57
C GLU A 86 1.00 -15.71 9.00
N HIS A 87 1.17 -15.22 7.77
CA HIS A 87 2.47 -15.16 7.12
C HIS A 87 3.38 -14.12 7.80
N LEU A 88 4.22 -14.59 8.73
CA LEU A 88 5.07 -13.74 9.59
C LEU A 88 5.94 -12.75 8.81
N GLY A 89 6.48 -13.15 7.67
CA GLY A 89 7.30 -12.27 6.83
C GLY A 89 6.51 -11.09 6.25
N ALA A 90 5.27 -11.33 5.85
CA ALA A 90 4.38 -10.29 5.35
C ALA A 90 3.88 -9.38 6.48
N LEU A 91 3.49 -9.95 7.63
CA LEU A 91 3.11 -9.17 8.82
C LEU A 91 4.21 -8.21 9.26
N ARG A 92 5.44 -8.71 9.38
CA ARG A 92 6.60 -7.88 9.74
C ARG A 92 6.89 -6.80 8.69
N GLY A 93 6.76 -7.15 7.41
CA GLY A 93 6.97 -6.20 6.31
C GLY A 93 5.97 -5.06 6.34
N VAL A 94 4.69 -5.36 6.51
CA VAL A 94 3.62 -4.34 6.63
C VAL A 94 3.87 -3.44 7.85
N ALA A 95 4.12 -4.03 9.02
CA ALA A 95 4.36 -3.27 10.25
C ALA A 95 5.58 -2.33 10.12
N GLU A 96 6.67 -2.79 9.49
CA GLU A 96 7.86 -1.98 9.28
C GLU A 96 7.60 -0.83 8.29
N ILE A 97 6.83 -1.07 7.23
CA ILE A 97 6.46 -0.01 6.28
C ILE A 97 5.59 1.04 6.97
N GLU A 98 4.58 0.62 7.71
CA GLU A 98 3.69 1.53 8.42
C GLU A 98 4.46 2.38 9.43
N ARG A 99 5.41 1.79 10.16
CA ARG A 99 6.32 2.52 11.05
C ARG A 99 7.13 3.56 10.28
N ARG A 100 7.73 3.20 9.13
CA ARG A 100 8.51 4.13 8.31
C ARG A 100 7.67 5.26 7.75
N LEU A 101 6.44 4.99 7.35
CA LEU A 101 5.52 6.00 6.86
C LEU A 101 5.09 6.96 7.98
N ALA A 102 4.81 6.45 9.18
CA ALA A 102 4.50 7.26 10.35
C ALA A 102 5.66 8.20 10.74
N GLU A 103 6.89 7.73 10.66
CA GLU A 103 8.09 8.55 10.92
C GLU A 103 8.29 9.66 9.87
N ARG A 104 7.83 9.46 8.63
CA ARG A 104 7.92 10.44 7.53
C ARG A 104 6.79 11.47 7.56
N THR A 105 5.65 11.11 8.10
CA THR A 105 4.55 12.05 8.31
C THR A 105 4.86 12.82 9.57
N PRO A 106 5.08 14.15 9.52
CA PRO A 106 5.21 14.92 10.76
C PRO A 106 3.97 14.62 11.60
N ALA A 107 4.16 14.33 12.87
CA ALA A 107 3.07 14.16 13.81
C ALA A 107 2.05 15.29 13.55
N PRO A 108 0.74 15.00 13.46
CA PRO A 108 -0.24 16.06 13.36
C PRO A 108 0.14 17.08 14.43
N ALA A 109 0.32 18.34 14.01
CA ALA A 109 0.63 19.41 14.94
C ALA A 109 -0.35 19.23 16.11
N PRO A 110 0.13 19.27 17.38
CA PRO A 110 -0.76 19.07 18.51
C PRO A 110 -1.98 19.91 18.24
N GLU A 111 -3.15 19.26 18.21
CA GLU A 111 -4.40 19.96 18.06
C GLU A 111 -4.29 21.10 19.04
N ARG A 112 -4.13 22.34 18.52
CA ARG A 112 -4.15 23.52 19.39
C ARG A 112 -5.47 23.36 20.09
N GLU A 113 -5.40 23.04 21.37
CA GLU A 113 -6.55 23.10 22.22
C GLU A 113 -7.25 24.40 21.84
N ILE A 114 -8.47 24.27 21.33
CA ILE A 114 -9.27 25.43 20.94
C ILE A 114 -9.68 26.04 22.27
N GLU A 115 -8.71 26.70 22.93
CA GLU A 115 -8.95 27.47 24.13
C GLU A 115 -9.77 28.73 23.86
N ASP A 116 -10.14 28.99 22.62
CA ASP A 116 -10.96 30.16 22.26
C ASP A 116 -12.33 29.73 21.72
N ALA A 117 -13.07 28.92 22.49
CA ALA A 117 -14.48 28.66 22.18
C ALA A 117 -15.37 29.93 22.31
N ASP A 118 -14.84 31.03 22.85
CA ASP A 118 -15.59 32.25 23.20
C ASP A 118 -15.14 33.52 22.44
N GLY A 119 -14.34 33.37 21.38
CA GLY A 119 -13.92 34.51 20.56
C GLY A 119 -14.96 34.98 19.54
N PRO A 120 -14.88 36.23 19.05
CA PRO A 120 -15.80 36.78 18.03
C PRO A 120 -15.88 35.93 16.72
N ASP A 121 -14.90 35.08 16.48
CA ASP A 121 -14.90 34.13 15.38
C ASP A 121 -15.78 32.89 15.59
N ALA A 122 -16.10 32.52 16.83
CA ALA A 122 -16.98 31.41 17.14
C ALA A 122 -18.42 31.70 16.67
N ALA A 123 -18.91 32.93 16.90
CA ALA A 123 -20.22 33.36 16.40
C ALA A 123 -20.30 33.34 14.87
N ARG A 124 -19.24 33.78 14.19
CA ARG A 124 -19.16 33.72 12.71
C ARG A 124 -19.15 32.26 12.19
N ARG A 125 -18.45 31.35 12.85
CA ARG A 125 -18.43 29.94 12.46
C ARG A 125 -19.80 29.29 12.58
N VAL A 126 -20.51 29.55 13.68
CA VAL A 126 -21.88 29.06 13.90
C VAL A 126 -22.82 29.62 12.82
N GLU A 127 -22.70 30.90 12.48
CA GLU A 127 -23.51 31.54 11.46
C GLU A 127 -23.24 30.96 10.06
N VAL A 128 -21.98 30.70 9.70
CA VAL A 128 -21.60 30.07 8.44
C VAL A 128 -22.15 28.64 8.34
N ILE A 129 -22.04 27.85 9.41
CA ILE A 129 -22.57 26.49 9.46
C ILE A 129 -24.07 26.52 9.31
N ALA A 130 -24.78 27.39 10.03
CA ALA A 130 -26.24 27.52 9.92
C ALA A 130 -26.68 27.99 8.52
N ALA A 131 -25.89 28.85 7.86
CA ALA A 131 -26.14 29.26 6.48
C ALA A 131 -25.96 28.11 5.47
N LEU A 132 -24.92 27.29 5.66
CA LEU A 132 -24.66 26.10 4.84
C LEU A 132 -25.76 25.04 5.02
N GLU A 133 -26.22 24.80 6.23
CA GLU A 133 -27.32 23.87 6.50
C GLU A 133 -28.62 24.32 5.84
N ARG A 134 -28.95 25.61 5.90
CA ARG A 134 -30.12 26.18 5.21
C ARG A 134 -30.02 26.06 3.71
N PHE A 135 -28.83 26.29 3.14
CA PHE A 135 -28.57 26.14 1.70
C PHE A 135 -28.72 24.68 1.25
N LEU A 136 -28.16 23.71 1.99
CA LEU A 136 -28.29 22.28 1.71
C LEU A 136 -29.76 21.84 1.82
N ALA A 137 -30.49 22.28 2.83
CA ALA A 137 -31.91 21.98 2.99
C ALA A 137 -32.73 22.50 1.82
N ALA A 138 -32.42 23.71 1.29
CA ALA A 138 -33.08 24.28 0.11
C ALA A 138 -32.83 23.44 -1.15
N ILE A 139 -31.58 22.98 -1.36
CA ILE A 139 -31.23 22.11 -2.50
C ILE A 139 -31.98 20.77 -2.43
N VAL A 140 -32.05 20.15 -1.25
CA VAL A 140 -32.75 18.89 -1.05
C VAL A 140 -34.26 19.08 -1.31
N ALA A 141 -34.86 20.15 -0.80
CA ALA A 141 -36.27 20.47 -1.02
C ALA A 141 -36.60 20.71 -2.50
N ASP A 142 -35.74 21.43 -3.24
CA ASP A 142 -35.90 21.65 -4.67
C ASP A 142 -35.80 20.33 -5.47
N ARG A 143 -34.87 19.48 -5.12
CA ARG A 143 -34.70 18.15 -5.74
C ARG A 143 -35.93 17.25 -5.53
N VAL A 144 -36.46 17.24 -4.33
CA VAL A 144 -37.70 16.48 -4.01
C VAL A 144 -38.89 17.04 -4.79
N ARG A 145 -39.00 18.38 -4.91
CA ARG A 145 -40.08 19.03 -5.66
C ARG A 145 -40.02 18.67 -7.15
N ARG A 146 -38.85 18.71 -7.76
CA ARG A 146 -38.65 18.33 -9.18
C ARG A 146 -39.01 16.86 -9.44
N GLN A 147 -38.69 15.95 -8.52
CA GLN A 147 -39.02 14.53 -8.66
C GLN A 147 -40.56 14.27 -8.57
N ARG A 148 -41.28 15.08 -7.82
CA ARG A 148 -42.75 14.98 -7.75
C ARG A 148 -43.45 15.45 -9.04
N VAL A 149 -42.92 16.49 -9.67
CA VAL A 149 -43.47 17.02 -10.94
C VAL A 149 -43.21 16.06 -12.10
N SER A 150 -42.13 15.28 -12.09
CA SER A 150 -41.81 14.32 -13.15
C SER A 150 -42.61 13.01 -13.08
N ARG A 151 -43.45 12.83 -12.06
CA ARG A 151 -44.26 11.62 -11.86
C ARG A 151 -45.79 11.84 -12.13
N GLN A 152 -46.18 13.01 -12.60
CA GLN A 152 -47.51 13.31 -13.09
C GLN A 152 -47.51 13.42 -14.63
#